data_6b31d2811d7cbe6654efad7f2bf3156f
#
_entry.id   6b31d2811d7cbe6654efad7f2bf3156f
#
_cell.length_a   1.000
_cell.length_b   1.000
_cell.length_c   1.000
_cell.angle_alpha   90.00
_cell.angle_beta   90.00
_cell.angle_gamma   90.00
#
_symmetry.space_group_name_H-M   'P 1'
#
loop_
_entity.id
_entity.type
_entity.pdbx_description
1 polymer ?
#
loop_
_entity_poly.entity_id
_entity_poly.type
_entity_poly.pdbx_seq_one_letter_code
_entity_poly.pdbx_strand_id
1 'polypeptide(L)'
;MDPFGILYTDLYQLTMGQVYFRLGLHEREALFEAFYRKNPDYGAHQAGYTVFAGLDPLLSWMENARFGEAELEALRALKSRSGKPLFAEDYLHYLKAMGGFSGLTVRALPEGRVAHPQVPLLSVEGPLLQAQLLETALLNRINYETLIATKASRVREAAGEEAVVLEFGLRRAPGKGGESATRASLIGGANRSSAVSLSHLLGLPASGTHAHSLVQAFLALGYSEEDAFQAFAEVFPDDTILLLDTVDTLHSGLPHAIKVFENLRKKGHRPVGVRIDSGDLAHLAIQAAKELDKAGFPDTLIVLSGDLDELVIWQIKSQILEEAPRYGVDPEKLLKRLVYGVGTRMVVSWGYPALGGVYKLVAIRENGTWAPAMKISDSLEKILNPGHKKVYRVYDGRGLATADLLATFEEEVREDAPLCLRHPTDPTKRRTLNPGEFTLEPLLQEAFRGKRLFPPLPLEALRERRQKDVARLDPGVRRLVNPHIYHVSLTERLFALKEALVARLSG
;
A
#
# COMPACT_ATOMS: atom_id res chain seq x y z
N MET A 1 2.67 -16.68 -24.88
CA MET A 1 3.40 -15.68 -24.04
C MET A 1 2.44 -15.00 -23.09
N ASP A 2 2.75 -14.98 -21.82
CA ASP A 2 1.99 -14.21 -20.83
C ASP A 2 2.45 -12.75 -20.85
N PRO A 3 1.57 -11.76 -21.09
CA PRO A 3 1.94 -10.34 -21.10
C PRO A 3 2.45 -9.82 -19.74
N PHE A 4 2.18 -10.56 -18.65
CA PHE A 4 2.67 -10.27 -17.30
C PHE A 4 3.79 -11.22 -16.86
N GLY A 5 4.33 -12.03 -17.79
CA GLY A 5 5.46 -12.93 -17.58
C GLY A 5 6.81 -12.20 -17.49
N ILE A 6 7.91 -12.90 -17.78
CA ILE A 6 9.27 -12.34 -17.62
C ILE A 6 9.55 -11.13 -18.55
N LEU A 7 8.84 -10.99 -19.66
CA LEU A 7 8.93 -9.83 -20.54
C LEU A 7 8.11 -8.62 -20.06
N TYR A 8 7.49 -8.69 -18.89
CA TYR A 8 6.90 -7.53 -18.21
C TYR A 8 8.02 -6.66 -17.64
N THR A 9 8.80 -6.07 -18.53
CA THR A 9 10.00 -5.28 -18.22
C THR A 9 10.20 -4.18 -19.27
N ASP A 10 10.99 -3.17 -18.93
CA ASP A 10 11.38 -2.13 -19.87
C ASP A 10 12.53 -2.64 -20.78
N LEU A 11 12.53 -2.20 -22.05
CA LEU A 11 13.49 -2.64 -23.04
C LEU A 11 14.95 -2.43 -22.60
N TYR A 12 15.24 -1.34 -21.87
CA TYR A 12 16.61 -1.03 -21.44
C TYR A 12 17.20 -2.09 -20.51
N GLN A 13 16.37 -2.83 -19.78
CA GLN A 13 16.85 -3.92 -18.91
C GLN A 13 17.49 -5.04 -19.75
N LEU A 14 16.86 -5.37 -20.88
CA LEU A 14 17.35 -6.41 -21.80
C LEU A 14 18.56 -5.92 -22.61
N THR A 15 18.56 -4.66 -23.04
CA THR A 15 19.71 -4.11 -23.79
C THR A 15 20.94 -3.96 -22.90
N MET A 16 20.80 -3.50 -21.65
CA MET A 16 21.88 -3.50 -20.66
C MET A 16 22.35 -4.92 -20.36
N GLY A 17 21.41 -5.86 -20.22
CA GLY A 17 21.71 -7.29 -20.04
C GLY A 17 22.61 -7.84 -21.13
N GLN A 18 22.35 -7.51 -22.41
CA GLN A 18 23.20 -7.92 -23.51
C GLN A 18 24.61 -7.28 -23.42
N VAL A 19 24.71 -6.03 -22.98
CA VAL A 19 26.02 -5.39 -22.74
C VAL A 19 26.79 -6.13 -21.64
N TYR A 20 26.15 -6.44 -20.53
CA TYR A 20 26.78 -7.22 -19.45
C TYR A 20 27.22 -8.58 -19.90
N PHE A 21 26.38 -9.27 -20.70
CA PHE A 21 26.72 -10.57 -21.28
C PHE A 21 27.96 -10.49 -22.18
N ARG A 22 28.02 -9.52 -23.10
CA ARG A 22 29.14 -9.32 -24.02
C ARG A 22 30.46 -9.03 -23.32
N LEU A 23 30.41 -8.34 -22.17
CA LEU A 23 31.59 -7.98 -21.39
C LEU A 23 31.94 -9.04 -20.30
N GLY A 24 31.19 -10.14 -20.22
CA GLY A 24 31.41 -11.16 -19.17
C GLY A 24 31.07 -10.69 -17.76
N LEU A 25 30.23 -9.64 -17.62
CA LEU A 25 29.86 -9.05 -16.33
C LEU A 25 28.54 -9.62 -15.78
N HIS A 26 27.77 -10.33 -16.57
CA HIS A 26 26.41 -10.77 -16.30
C HIS A 26 26.28 -11.68 -15.06
N GLU A 27 27.32 -12.48 -14.77
CA GLU A 27 27.36 -13.38 -13.60
C GLU A 27 28.06 -12.76 -12.37
N ARG A 28 28.55 -11.50 -12.46
CA ARG A 28 29.12 -10.84 -11.28
C ARG A 28 28.08 -10.65 -10.21
N GLU A 29 28.41 -10.96 -8.97
CA GLU A 29 27.52 -10.71 -7.84
C GLU A 29 27.32 -9.19 -7.67
N ALA A 30 26.07 -8.78 -7.64
CA ALA A 30 25.66 -7.40 -7.49
C ALA A 30 24.61 -7.29 -6.37
N LEU A 31 24.55 -6.13 -5.77
CA LEU A 31 23.58 -5.80 -4.74
C LEU A 31 22.78 -4.57 -5.15
N PHE A 32 21.47 -4.73 -5.20
CA PHE A 32 20.54 -3.66 -5.47
C PHE A 32 19.63 -3.43 -4.27
N GLU A 33 19.14 -2.22 -4.12
CA GLU A 33 18.14 -1.88 -3.10
C GLU A 33 16.95 -1.13 -3.71
N ALA A 34 15.76 -1.49 -3.25
CA ALA A 34 14.53 -0.75 -3.53
C ALA A 34 14.17 0.10 -2.32
N PHE A 35 13.89 1.38 -2.54
CA PHE A 35 13.45 2.34 -1.53
C PHE A 35 12.68 3.48 -2.19
N TYR A 36 11.99 4.29 -1.42
CA TYR A 36 11.35 5.51 -1.91
C TYR A 36 11.96 6.75 -1.21
N ARG A 37 11.79 7.94 -1.82
CA ARG A 37 12.52 9.14 -1.39
C ARG A 37 11.76 10.04 -0.45
N LYS A 38 10.44 10.12 -0.59
CA LYS A 38 9.58 11.01 0.19
C LYS A 38 8.27 10.30 0.49
N ASN A 39 7.71 10.56 1.66
CA ASN A 39 6.35 10.14 1.96
C ASN A 39 5.35 10.79 1.00
N PRO A 40 4.19 10.15 0.74
CA PRO A 40 3.14 10.72 -0.09
C PRO A 40 2.70 12.10 0.39
N ASP A 41 2.71 13.07 -0.55
CA ASP A 41 2.23 14.43 -0.36
C ASP A 41 0.98 14.63 -1.23
N TYR A 42 -0.17 14.68 -0.61
CA TYR A 42 -1.47 14.78 -1.28
C TYR A 42 -1.87 16.25 -1.55
N GLY A 43 -0.96 17.20 -1.40
CA GLY A 43 -1.18 18.64 -1.56
C GLY A 43 -1.71 19.31 -0.30
N ALA A 44 -2.94 19.03 0.09
CA ALA A 44 -3.53 19.59 1.30
C ALA A 44 -2.99 18.95 2.62
N HIS A 45 -2.39 17.78 2.52
CA HIS A 45 -1.88 17.01 3.66
C HIS A 45 -0.83 15.98 3.22
N GLN A 46 -0.07 15.44 4.17
CA GLN A 46 1.03 14.52 3.91
C GLN A 46 0.92 13.26 4.76
N ALA A 47 1.48 12.16 4.28
CA ALA A 47 1.71 10.98 5.10
C ALA A 47 2.98 11.15 5.94
N GLY A 48 2.96 10.74 7.20
CA GLY A 48 4.16 10.66 8.05
C GLY A 48 4.89 9.31 7.93
N TYR A 49 4.26 8.33 7.29
CA TYR A 49 4.77 6.97 7.10
C TYR A 49 4.12 6.32 5.87
N THR A 50 4.65 5.18 5.45
CA THR A 50 3.97 4.29 4.49
C THR A 50 3.75 2.91 5.10
N VAL A 51 2.86 2.11 4.50
CA VAL A 51 2.64 0.70 4.82
C VAL A 51 3.13 -0.13 3.65
N PHE A 52 4.16 -0.94 3.87
CA PHE A 52 4.77 -1.75 2.82
C PHE A 52 3.85 -2.89 2.40
N ALA A 53 3.63 -3.02 1.08
CA ALA A 53 2.87 -4.09 0.45
C ALA A 53 3.42 -4.40 -0.95
N GLY A 54 3.02 -5.55 -1.53
CA GLY A 54 3.44 -6.00 -2.87
C GLY A 54 4.58 -7.02 -2.88
N LEU A 55 5.09 -7.43 -1.72
CA LEU A 55 6.15 -8.45 -1.65
C LEU A 55 5.63 -9.83 -2.08
N ASP A 56 4.50 -10.26 -1.59
CA ASP A 56 3.94 -11.57 -1.91
C ASP A 56 3.66 -11.76 -3.40
N PRO A 57 2.98 -10.83 -4.11
CA PRO A 57 2.85 -10.90 -5.57
C PRO A 57 4.18 -10.84 -6.32
N LEU A 58 5.17 -10.12 -5.81
CA LEU A 58 6.52 -10.08 -6.38
C LEU A 58 7.19 -11.46 -6.30
N LEU A 59 7.21 -12.07 -5.13
CA LEU A 59 7.83 -13.39 -4.92
C LEU A 59 7.13 -14.47 -5.74
N SER A 60 5.80 -14.45 -5.81
CA SER A 60 5.02 -15.36 -6.66
C SER A 60 5.36 -15.18 -8.15
N TRP A 61 5.53 -13.96 -8.59
CA TRP A 61 5.95 -13.66 -9.96
C TRP A 61 7.37 -14.15 -10.23
N MET A 62 8.33 -13.92 -9.32
CA MET A 62 9.72 -14.39 -9.47
C MET A 62 9.81 -15.91 -9.59
N GLU A 63 8.97 -16.66 -8.89
CA GLU A 63 8.93 -18.12 -8.97
C GLU A 63 8.41 -18.65 -10.30
N ASN A 64 7.59 -17.88 -11.02
CA ASN A 64 6.90 -18.32 -12.23
C ASN A 64 7.45 -17.69 -13.51
N ALA A 65 8.07 -16.51 -13.43
CA ALA A 65 8.60 -15.79 -14.58
C ALA A 65 9.81 -16.53 -15.19
N ARG A 66 9.68 -16.95 -16.47
CA ARG A 66 10.69 -17.76 -17.18
C ARG A 66 10.83 -17.30 -18.63
N PHE A 67 12.07 -17.35 -19.14
CA PHE A 67 12.36 -17.25 -20.56
C PHE A 67 12.09 -18.58 -21.23
N GLY A 68 10.89 -18.75 -21.77
CA GLY A 68 10.51 -19.86 -22.65
C GLY A 68 10.69 -19.54 -24.12
N GLU A 69 10.33 -20.46 -25.00
CA GLU A 69 10.51 -20.25 -26.43
C GLU A 69 9.68 -19.09 -27.00
N ALA A 70 8.45 -18.90 -26.50
CA ALA A 70 7.59 -17.79 -26.93
C ALA A 70 8.19 -16.40 -26.59
N GLU A 71 8.85 -16.28 -25.45
CA GLU A 71 9.55 -15.06 -25.03
C GLU A 71 10.77 -14.79 -25.91
N LEU A 72 11.53 -15.85 -26.25
CA LEU A 72 12.70 -15.73 -27.13
C LEU A 72 12.31 -15.38 -28.57
N GLU A 73 11.23 -15.95 -29.11
CA GLU A 73 10.69 -15.58 -30.40
C GLU A 73 10.29 -14.10 -30.47
N ALA A 74 9.63 -13.60 -29.41
CA ALA A 74 9.30 -12.20 -29.30
C ALA A 74 10.55 -11.29 -29.30
N LEU A 75 11.61 -11.70 -28.61
CA LEU A 75 12.89 -10.95 -28.60
C LEU A 75 13.62 -11.03 -29.95
N ARG A 76 13.60 -12.16 -30.65
CA ARG A 76 14.15 -12.33 -32.02
C ARG A 76 13.47 -11.40 -33.02
N ALA A 77 12.19 -11.17 -32.86
CA ALA A 77 11.41 -10.29 -33.73
C ALA A 77 11.83 -8.82 -33.65
N LEU A 78 12.46 -8.40 -32.56
CA LEU A 78 12.89 -7.02 -32.37
C LEU A 78 14.07 -6.68 -33.29
N LYS A 79 13.96 -5.53 -33.96
CA LYS A 79 14.97 -5.04 -34.90
C LYS A 79 15.58 -3.72 -34.39
N SER A 80 16.88 -3.60 -34.66
CA SER A 80 17.60 -2.32 -34.50
C SER A 80 17.17 -1.32 -35.59
N ARG A 81 17.59 -0.06 -35.45
CA ARG A 81 17.34 1.00 -36.45
C ARG A 81 17.90 0.67 -37.84
N SER A 82 18.88 -0.24 -37.96
CA SER A 82 19.45 -0.71 -39.21
C SER A 82 18.73 -1.93 -39.78
N GLY A 83 17.63 -2.39 -39.15
CA GLY A 83 16.87 -3.59 -39.59
C GLY A 83 17.48 -4.93 -39.17
N LYS A 84 18.66 -4.94 -38.55
CA LYS A 84 19.29 -6.18 -37.99
C LYS A 84 18.61 -6.62 -36.71
N PRO A 85 18.71 -7.89 -36.28
CA PRO A 85 18.26 -8.34 -34.98
C PRO A 85 18.82 -7.44 -33.88
N LEU A 86 17.96 -7.07 -32.90
CA LEU A 86 18.39 -6.24 -31.76
C LEU A 86 19.21 -7.06 -30.77
N PHE A 87 18.82 -8.30 -30.55
CA PHE A 87 19.50 -9.23 -29.64
C PHE A 87 20.22 -10.32 -30.43
N ALA A 88 21.39 -10.71 -29.94
CA ALA A 88 22.22 -11.75 -30.51
C ALA A 88 21.77 -13.14 -30.01
N GLU A 89 21.88 -14.18 -30.88
CA GLU A 89 21.40 -15.52 -30.54
C GLU A 89 22.10 -16.14 -29.34
N ASP A 90 23.38 -15.93 -29.13
CA ASP A 90 24.11 -16.41 -27.97
C ASP A 90 23.58 -15.81 -26.66
N TYR A 91 23.21 -14.53 -26.67
CA TYR A 91 22.54 -13.88 -25.55
C TYR A 91 21.14 -14.46 -25.29
N LEU A 92 20.37 -14.71 -26.34
CA LEU A 92 19.05 -15.34 -26.22
C LEU A 92 19.16 -16.77 -25.66
N HIS A 93 20.15 -17.55 -26.13
CA HIS A 93 20.44 -18.86 -25.56
C HIS A 93 20.83 -18.80 -24.09
N TYR A 94 21.62 -17.80 -23.69
CA TYR A 94 21.94 -17.56 -22.29
C TYR A 94 20.68 -17.26 -21.47
N LEU A 95 19.79 -16.35 -21.93
CA LEU A 95 18.54 -16.05 -21.25
C LEU A 95 17.66 -17.30 -21.04
N LYS A 96 17.60 -18.17 -22.05
CA LYS A 96 16.88 -19.45 -21.96
C LYS A 96 17.50 -20.37 -20.89
N ALA A 97 18.82 -20.50 -20.88
CA ALA A 97 19.54 -21.32 -19.91
C ALA A 97 19.42 -20.78 -18.47
N MET A 98 19.48 -19.47 -18.30
CA MET A 98 19.26 -18.77 -17.04
C MET A 98 17.84 -19.02 -16.51
N GLY A 99 16.86 -19.06 -17.41
CA GLY A 99 15.47 -19.36 -17.14
C GLY A 99 14.72 -18.25 -16.41
N GLY A 100 15.14 -17.82 -15.23
CA GLY A 100 14.45 -16.82 -14.41
C GLY A 100 15.35 -16.26 -13.31
N PHE A 101 14.83 -16.20 -12.10
CA PHE A 101 15.44 -15.48 -10.96
C PHE A 101 16.01 -16.40 -9.88
N SER A 102 16.33 -17.66 -10.21
CA SER A 102 16.82 -18.65 -9.23
C SER A 102 18.20 -18.33 -8.63
N GLY A 103 18.98 -17.44 -9.25
CA GLY A 103 20.27 -16.99 -8.72
C GLY A 103 20.18 -15.89 -7.67
N LEU A 104 18.98 -15.36 -7.39
CA LEU A 104 18.81 -14.23 -6.50
C LEU A 104 18.53 -14.62 -5.05
N THR A 105 19.03 -13.80 -4.13
CA THR A 105 18.60 -13.73 -2.73
C THR A 105 17.94 -12.37 -2.49
N VAL A 106 16.72 -12.39 -1.91
CA VAL A 106 16.00 -11.16 -1.55
C VAL A 106 15.81 -11.11 -0.05
N ARG A 107 16.28 -10.02 0.55
CA ARG A 107 15.92 -9.63 1.92
C ARG A 107 14.92 -8.48 1.84
N ALA A 108 13.83 -8.56 2.58
CA ALA A 108 12.75 -7.60 2.48
C ALA A 108 12.20 -7.20 3.85
N LEU A 109 11.68 -5.99 3.93
CA LEU A 109 10.76 -5.60 4.97
C LEU A 109 9.52 -6.51 4.87
N PRO A 110 9.05 -7.13 5.95
CA PRO A 110 7.81 -7.92 5.88
C PRO A 110 6.59 -7.08 5.51
N GLU A 111 5.70 -7.61 4.67
CA GLU A 111 4.46 -6.89 4.31
C GLU A 111 3.63 -6.52 5.55
N GLY A 112 2.94 -5.40 5.46
CA GLY A 112 2.17 -4.82 6.55
C GLY A 112 3.01 -3.97 7.52
N ARG A 113 4.35 -3.98 7.41
CA ARG A 113 5.23 -3.13 8.23
C ARG A 113 5.15 -1.67 7.78
N VAL A 114 5.29 -0.78 8.75
CA VAL A 114 5.54 0.64 8.48
C VAL A 114 6.93 0.81 7.86
N ALA A 115 7.01 1.67 6.85
CA ALA A 115 8.25 2.05 6.19
C ALA A 115 8.42 3.58 6.12
N HIS A 116 9.67 4.01 6.00
CA HIS A 116 10.03 5.42 5.92
C HIS A 116 10.93 5.71 4.72
N PRO A 117 10.98 6.97 4.24
CA PRO A 117 11.81 7.35 3.11
C PRO A 117 13.28 7.00 3.31
N GLN A 118 14.00 6.65 2.23
CA GLN A 118 15.43 6.33 2.23
C GLN A 118 15.81 5.03 2.97
N VAL A 119 14.86 4.32 3.53
CA VAL A 119 15.06 2.99 4.13
C VAL A 119 14.85 1.93 3.06
N PRO A 120 15.78 0.97 2.87
CA PRO A 120 15.57 -0.15 1.98
C PRO A 120 14.30 -0.94 2.34
N LEU A 121 13.37 -1.06 1.37
CA LEU A 121 12.23 -1.96 1.45
C LEU A 121 12.65 -3.39 1.09
N LEU A 122 13.55 -3.50 0.11
CA LEU A 122 14.16 -4.75 -0.34
C LEU A 122 15.64 -4.55 -0.63
N SER A 123 16.41 -5.60 -0.38
CA SER A 123 17.80 -5.78 -0.82
C SER A 123 17.86 -7.05 -1.65
N VAL A 124 18.38 -6.95 -2.88
CA VAL A 124 18.46 -8.04 -3.86
C VAL A 124 19.92 -8.31 -4.19
N GLU A 125 20.38 -9.51 -3.90
CA GLU A 125 21.76 -9.97 -4.09
C GLU A 125 21.79 -11.13 -5.09
N GLY A 126 22.73 -11.12 -6.04
CA GLY A 126 22.97 -12.21 -6.98
C GLY A 126 23.56 -11.74 -8.31
N PRO A 127 23.52 -12.57 -9.36
CA PRO A 127 24.06 -12.22 -10.68
C PRO A 127 23.53 -10.89 -11.20
N LEU A 128 24.45 -10.02 -11.63
CA LEU A 128 24.15 -8.65 -12.06
C LEU A 128 22.98 -8.58 -13.07
N LEU A 129 22.97 -9.49 -14.06
CA LEU A 129 21.91 -9.49 -15.07
C LEU A 129 20.57 -9.84 -14.47
N GLN A 130 20.47 -10.89 -13.62
CA GLN A 130 19.21 -11.28 -12.99
C GLN A 130 18.70 -10.16 -12.06
N ALA A 131 19.58 -9.61 -11.23
CA ALA A 131 19.21 -8.52 -10.33
C ALA A 131 18.74 -7.29 -11.09
N GLN A 132 19.40 -6.92 -12.21
CA GLN A 132 19.00 -5.80 -13.06
C GLN A 132 17.63 -6.02 -13.71
N LEU A 133 17.34 -7.20 -14.25
CA LEU A 133 16.08 -7.52 -14.92
C LEU A 133 14.85 -7.41 -13.99
N LEU A 134 15.05 -7.54 -12.69
CA LEU A 134 13.97 -7.50 -11.71
C LEU A 134 13.34 -6.12 -11.55
N GLU A 135 14.04 -5.03 -11.88
CA GLU A 135 13.68 -3.64 -11.55
C GLU A 135 12.23 -3.28 -11.88
N THR A 136 11.83 -3.42 -13.14
CA THR A 136 10.50 -2.96 -13.57
C THR A 136 9.37 -3.72 -12.89
N ALA A 137 9.45 -5.04 -12.85
CA ALA A 137 8.42 -5.89 -12.26
C ALA A 137 8.33 -5.70 -10.73
N LEU A 138 9.46 -5.49 -10.08
CA LEU A 138 9.56 -5.20 -8.65
C LEU A 138 8.90 -3.85 -8.34
N LEU A 139 9.34 -2.78 -9.00
CA LEU A 139 8.84 -1.43 -8.74
C LEU A 139 7.35 -1.29 -9.07
N ASN A 140 6.88 -1.90 -10.15
CA ASN A 140 5.47 -1.87 -10.51
C ASN A 140 4.56 -2.42 -9.39
N ARG A 141 4.98 -3.52 -8.74
CA ARG A 141 4.21 -4.15 -7.67
C ARG A 141 4.32 -3.40 -6.35
N ILE A 142 5.53 -3.17 -5.87
CA ILE A 142 5.72 -2.58 -4.54
C ILE A 142 5.29 -1.12 -4.47
N ASN A 143 5.50 -0.33 -5.54
CA ASN A 143 5.12 1.08 -5.54
C ASN A 143 3.61 1.27 -5.40
N TYR A 144 2.85 0.59 -6.23
CA TYR A 144 1.41 0.75 -6.24
C TYR A 144 0.76 0.16 -4.97
N GLU A 145 1.10 -1.08 -4.60
CA GLU A 145 0.49 -1.69 -3.42
C GLU A 145 0.88 -0.96 -2.13
N THR A 146 2.13 -0.52 -1.97
CA THR A 146 2.54 0.29 -0.82
C THR A 146 1.79 1.62 -0.76
N LEU A 147 1.60 2.27 -1.90
CA LEU A 147 0.87 3.53 -1.98
C LEU A 147 -0.59 3.37 -1.55
N ILE A 148 -1.28 2.32 -2.03
CA ILE A 148 -2.68 2.06 -1.71
C ILE A 148 -2.84 1.58 -0.26
N ALA A 149 -1.97 0.69 0.24
CA ALA A 149 -1.98 0.27 1.64
C ALA A 149 -1.78 1.47 2.59
N THR A 150 -0.91 2.42 2.21
CA THR A 150 -0.71 3.67 2.93
C THR A 150 -1.97 4.52 2.96
N LYS A 151 -2.61 4.73 1.80
CA LYS A 151 -3.86 5.51 1.71
C LYS A 151 -4.96 4.87 2.56
N ALA A 152 -5.12 3.54 2.49
CA ALA A 152 -6.07 2.81 3.31
C ALA A 152 -5.77 2.90 4.82
N SER A 153 -4.48 2.88 5.22
CA SER A 153 -4.08 3.07 6.62
C SER A 153 -4.45 4.46 7.13
N ARG A 154 -4.31 5.50 6.32
CA ARG A 154 -4.72 6.87 6.65
C ARG A 154 -6.24 7.00 6.76
N VAL A 155 -6.99 6.35 5.86
CA VAL A 155 -8.46 6.25 5.97
C VAL A 155 -8.85 5.57 7.29
N ARG A 156 -8.15 4.49 7.67
CA ARG A 156 -8.35 3.80 8.95
C ARG A 156 -8.07 4.72 10.15
N GLU A 157 -6.98 5.48 10.12
CA GLU A 157 -6.66 6.46 11.19
C GLU A 157 -7.79 7.51 11.35
N ALA A 158 -8.32 8.03 10.24
CA ALA A 158 -9.42 8.99 10.28
C ALA A 158 -10.73 8.37 10.79
N ALA A 159 -11.06 7.18 10.31
CA ALA A 159 -12.28 6.46 10.71
C ALA A 159 -12.25 6.05 12.19
N GLY A 160 -11.08 5.62 12.68
CA GLY A 160 -10.88 5.00 13.99
C GLY A 160 -10.88 3.47 13.91
N GLU A 161 -10.22 2.80 14.83
CA GLU A 161 -10.02 1.33 14.77
C GLU A 161 -11.33 0.54 14.87
N GLU A 162 -12.34 1.06 15.57
CA GLU A 162 -13.66 0.42 15.74
C GLU A 162 -14.59 0.58 14.53
N ALA A 163 -14.32 1.53 13.63
CA ALA A 163 -15.17 1.82 12.50
C ALA A 163 -15.07 0.74 11.41
N VAL A 164 -16.12 0.56 10.63
CA VAL A 164 -16.11 -0.32 9.46
C VAL A 164 -15.73 0.49 8.21
N VAL A 165 -14.65 0.10 7.55
CA VAL A 165 -14.20 0.67 6.27
C VAL A 165 -14.34 -0.39 5.18
N LEU A 166 -15.08 -0.07 4.11
CA LEU A 166 -15.32 -0.93 2.96
C LEU A 166 -14.57 -0.37 1.74
N GLU A 167 -13.87 -1.23 1.02
CA GLU A 167 -13.22 -0.90 -0.24
C GLU A 167 -14.23 -1.05 -1.39
N PHE A 168 -14.54 0.05 -2.11
CA PHE A 168 -15.50 0.13 -3.21
C PHE A 168 -14.88 0.59 -4.54
N GLY A 169 -13.57 0.44 -4.69
CA GLY A 169 -12.80 1.05 -5.77
C GLY A 169 -12.54 0.18 -6.99
N LEU A 170 -12.88 -1.12 -6.99
CA LEU A 170 -12.51 -2.04 -8.09
C LEU A 170 -12.78 -1.46 -9.49
N ARG A 171 -13.96 -0.87 -9.74
CA ARG A 171 -14.34 -0.26 -11.02
C ARG A 171 -13.63 1.06 -11.36
N ARG A 172 -12.82 1.59 -10.43
CA ARG A 172 -12.08 2.87 -10.54
C ARG A 172 -10.59 2.69 -10.72
N ALA A 173 -10.06 1.52 -10.35
CA ALA A 173 -8.64 1.21 -10.51
C ALA A 173 -8.29 0.92 -11.98
N PRO A 174 -7.07 1.25 -12.43
CA PRO A 174 -6.63 0.97 -13.79
C PRO A 174 -6.49 -0.53 -14.05
N GLY A 175 -7.29 -1.08 -14.96
CA GLY A 175 -7.18 -2.47 -15.43
C GLY A 175 -7.01 -3.50 -14.29
N LYS A 176 -6.03 -4.39 -14.41
CA LYS A 176 -5.70 -5.38 -13.38
C LYS A 176 -5.18 -4.79 -12.06
N GLY A 177 -4.84 -3.52 -12.02
CA GLY A 177 -4.50 -2.82 -10.78
C GLY A 177 -5.62 -2.87 -9.73
N GLY A 178 -6.86 -3.16 -10.12
CA GLY A 178 -7.97 -3.37 -9.19
C GLY A 178 -7.74 -4.53 -8.20
N GLU A 179 -7.09 -5.61 -8.63
CA GLU A 179 -6.76 -6.75 -7.77
C GLU A 179 -5.72 -6.33 -6.71
N SER A 180 -4.63 -5.70 -7.15
CA SER A 180 -3.59 -5.18 -6.26
C SER A 180 -4.14 -4.10 -5.32
N ALA A 181 -5.01 -3.21 -5.80
CA ALA A 181 -5.65 -2.17 -4.99
C ALA A 181 -6.51 -2.76 -3.88
N THR A 182 -7.35 -3.76 -4.19
CA THR A 182 -8.18 -4.42 -3.19
C THR A 182 -7.33 -5.09 -2.12
N ARG A 183 -6.32 -5.90 -2.52
CA ARG A 183 -5.42 -6.56 -1.57
C ARG A 183 -4.71 -5.54 -0.68
N ALA A 184 -4.10 -4.53 -1.27
CA ALA A 184 -3.38 -3.50 -0.55
C ALA A 184 -4.28 -2.69 0.40
N SER A 185 -5.50 -2.35 -0.01
CA SER A 185 -6.49 -1.67 0.84
C SER A 185 -6.84 -2.50 2.07
N LEU A 186 -7.00 -3.82 1.89
CA LEU A 186 -7.28 -4.74 2.99
C LEU A 186 -6.10 -4.86 3.96
N ILE A 187 -4.86 -4.88 3.47
CA ILE A 187 -3.65 -4.83 4.32
C ILE A 187 -3.60 -3.49 5.08
N GLY A 188 -3.89 -2.39 4.40
CA GLY A 188 -3.88 -1.04 4.97
C GLY A 188 -4.97 -0.78 6.00
N GLY A 189 -5.98 -1.65 6.13
CA GLY A 189 -6.98 -1.55 7.19
C GLY A 189 -8.43 -1.47 6.75
N ALA A 190 -8.76 -1.61 5.46
CA ALA A 190 -10.13 -1.84 5.05
C ALA A 190 -10.62 -3.20 5.58
N ASN A 191 -11.85 -3.26 6.08
CA ASN A 191 -12.40 -4.49 6.67
C ASN A 191 -12.79 -5.51 5.60
N ARG A 192 -13.44 -5.05 4.53
CA ARG A 192 -13.96 -5.86 3.42
C ARG A 192 -13.89 -5.09 2.11
N SER A 193 -14.11 -5.79 1.00
CA SER A 193 -14.20 -5.21 -0.35
C SER A 193 -15.47 -5.64 -1.06
N SER A 194 -15.86 -4.86 -2.06
CA SER A 194 -16.92 -5.23 -3.00
C SER A 194 -16.42 -6.12 -4.16
N ALA A 195 -15.12 -6.37 -4.25
CA ALA A 195 -14.50 -7.22 -5.28
C ALA A 195 -14.78 -8.71 -4.98
N VAL A 196 -15.72 -9.31 -5.69
CA VAL A 196 -16.23 -10.67 -5.40
C VAL A 196 -15.13 -11.73 -5.51
N SER A 197 -14.42 -11.78 -6.65
CA SER A 197 -13.39 -12.80 -6.90
C SER A 197 -12.24 -12.72 -5.89
N LEU A 198 -11.76 -11.51 -5.62
CA LEU A 198 -10.61 -11.32 -4.74
C LEU A 198 -10.99 -11.52 -3.26
N SER A 199 -12.19 -11.11 -2.86
CA SER A 199 -12.70 -11.42 -1.53
C SER A 199 -12.75 -12.94 -1.31
N HIS A 200 -13.26 -13.70 -2.29
CA HIS A 200 -13.27 -15.15 -2.24
C HIS A 200 -11.86 -15.75 -2.12
N LEU A 201 -10.92 -15.31 -2.95
CA LEU A 201 -9.53 -15.78 -2.91
C LEU A 201 -8.83 -15.50 -1.58
N LEU A 202 -9.19 -14.38 -0.92
CA LEU A 202 -8.65 -13.98 0.38
C LEU A 202 -9.44 -14.55 1.59
N GLY A 203 -10.45 -15.40 1.34
CA GLY A 203 -11.27 -16.01 2.39
C GLY A 203 -12.18 -15.02 3.13
N LEU A 204 -12.55 -13.90 2.49
CA LEU A 204 -13.44 -12.88 3.06
C LEU A 204 -14.81 -12.88 2.36
N PRO A 205 -15.89 -12.52 3.08
CA PRO A 205 -17.14 -12.22 2.42
C PRO A 205 -17.02 -10.90 1.63
N ALA A 206 -17.47 -10.89 0.37
CA ALA A 206 -17.66 -9.65 -0.37
C ALA A 206 -18.76 -8.81 0.29
N SER A 207 -18.62 -7.49 0.24
CA SER A 207 -19.60 -6.57 0.85
C SER A 207 -20.04 -5.51 -0.16
N GLY A 208 -21.33 -5.29 -0.22
CA GLY A 208 -21.94 -4.32 -1.12
C GLY A 208 -23.41 -4.18 -0.83
N THR A 209 -24.03 -3.25 -1.54
CA THR A 209 -25.47 -3.00 -1.50
C THR A 209 -26.01 -3.04 -2.92
N HIS A 210 -27.03 -2.26 -3.24
CA HIS A 210 -27.45 -2.03 -4.60
C HIS A 210 -26.95 -0.66 -5.12
N ALA A 211 -27.10 -0.42 -6.42
CA ALA A 211 -26.78 0.85 -7.06
C ALA A 211 -28.07 1.63 -7.41
N HIS A 212 -27.93 2.93 -7.70
CA HIS A 212 -29.03 3.78 -8.15
C HIS A 212 -29.82 3.19 -9.34
N SER A 213 -29.14 2.46 -10.23
CA SER A 213 -29.75 1.82 -11.39
C SER A 213 -30.88 0.84 -11.05
N LEU A 214 -30.90 0.24 -9.86
CA LEU A 214 -32.03 -0.58 -9.41
C LEU A 214 -33.28 0.29 -9.31
N VAL A 215 -33.21 1.38 -8.54
CA VAL A 215 -34.37 2.31 -8.36
C VAL A 215 -34.75 2.94 -9.70
N GLN A 216 -33.75 3.38 -10.49
CA GLN A 216 -34.01 3.97 -11.83
C GLN A 216 -34.75 3.00 -12.77
N ALA A 217 -34.41 1.70 -12.71
CA ALA A 217 -35.10 0.70 -13.52
C ALA A 217 -36.60 0.55 -13.13
N PHE A 218 -36.90 0.56 -11.83
CA PHE A 218 -38.26 0.51 -11.33
C PHE A 218 -39.03 1.77 -11.76
N LEU A 219 -38.46 2.96 -11.54
CA LEU A 219 -39.07 4.23 -11.96
C LEU A 219 -39.33 4.27 -13.46
N ALA A 220 -38.40 3.83 -14.29
CA ALA A 220 -38.56 3.79 -15.75
C ALA A 220 -39.63 2.82 -16.21
N LEU A 221 -39.91 1.77 -15.43
CA LEU A 221 -41.00 0.83 -15.68
C LEU A 221 -42.35 1.27 -15.08
N GLY A 222 -42.44 2.45 -14.46
CA GLY A 222 -43.64 3.00 -13.87
C GLY A 222 -43.94 2.56 -12.44
N TYR A 223 -42.98 1.90 -11.78
CA TYR A 223 -43.03 1.57 -10.36
C TYR A 223 -42.48 2.73 -9.51
N SER A 224 -42.66 2.67 -8.20
CA SER A 224 -42.12 3.64 -7.25
C SER A 224 -40.75 3.25 -6.72
N GLU A 225 -40.05 4.18 -6.07
CA GLU A 225 -38.81 3.93 -5.29
C GLU A 225 -39.10 2.96 -4.13
N GLU A 226 -40.28 3.07 -3.47
CA GLU A 226 -40.74 2.14 -2.44
C GLU A 226 -40.83 0.71 -2.97
N ASP A 227 -41.39 0.51 -4.17
CA ASP A 227 -41.49 -0.81 -4.80
C ASP A 227 -40.11 -1.42 -5.06
N ALA A 228 -39.12 -0.62 -5.47
CA ALA A 228 -37.73 -1.09 -5.63
C ALA A 228 -37.11 -1.52 -4.32
N PHE A 229 -37.31 -0.76 -3.26
CA PHE A 229 -36.80 -1.09 -1.92
C PHE A 229 -37.48 -2.32 -1.34
N GLN A 230 -38.82 -2.43 -1.51
CA GLN A 230 -39.56 -3.60 -1.07
C GLN A 230 -39.14 -4.88 -1.80
N ALA A 231 -38.94 -4.80 -3.12
CA ALA A 231 -38.47 -5.94 -3.92
C ALA A 231 -37.06 -6.38 -3.50
N PHE A 232 -36.14 -5.44 -3.23
CA PHE A 232 -34.80 -5.77 -2.72
C PHE A 232 -34.88 -6.45 -1.36
N ALA A 233 -35.67 -5.92 -0.44
CA ALA A 233 -35.86 -6.44 0.89
C ALA A 233 -36.53 -7.83 0.92
N GLU A 234 -37.39 -8.14 -0.04
CA GLU A 234 -38.01 -9.46 -0.17
C GLU A 234 -37.02 -10.54 -0.61
N VAL A 235 -36.04 -10.17 -1.47
CA VAL A 235 -35.01 -11.09 -1.94
C VAL A 235 -33.90 -11.25 -0.92
N PHE A 236 -33.54 -10.17 -0.19
CA PHE A 236 -32.42 -10.12 0.76
C PHE A 236 -32.86 -9.59 2.13
N PRO A 237 -33.79 -10.26 2.84
CA PRO A 237 -34.41 -9.71 4.04
C PRO A 237 -33.40 -9.47 5.19
N ASP A 238 -32.37 -10.32 5.31
CA ASP A 238 -31.37 -10.25 6.39
C ASP A 238 -30.12 -9.46 6.02
N ASP A 239 -30.00 -9.02 4.76
CA ASP A 239 -28.87 -8.23 4.23
C ASP A 239 -29.32 -6.89 3.66
N THR A 240 -30.51 -6.41 4.03
CA THR A 240 -31.12 -5.22 3.46
C THR A 240 -30.37 -3.95 3.89
N ILE A 241 -29.71 -3.29 2.93
CA ILE A 241 -29.16 -1.92 3.02
C ILE A 241 -29.69 -1.13 1.83
N LEU A 242 -30.47 -0.06 2.08
CA LEU A 242 -31.16 0.71 1.06
C LEU A 242 -30.43 2.01 0.74
N LEU A 243 -30.19 2.27 -0.54
CA LEU A 243 -29.55 3.49 -1.05
C LEU A 243 -30.60 4.59 -1.22
N LEU A 244 -30.47 5.68 -0.43
CA LEU A 244 -31.56 6.64 -0.22
C LEU A 244 -31.61 7.79 -1.22
N ASP A 245 -30.49 8.11 -1.89
CA ASP A 245 -30.30 9.36 -2.62
C ASP A 245 -30.53 9.24 -4.13
N THR A 246 -31.42 8.34 -4.55
CA THR A 246 -31.80 8.25 -5.98
C THR A 246 -32.77 9.37 -6.40
N VAL A 247 -33.73 9.73 -5.54
CA VAL A 247 -34.71 10.79 -5.77
C VAL A 247 -34.45 11.95 -4.81
N ASP A 248 -34.73 11.78 -3.53
CA ASP A 248 -34.44 12.72 -2.44
C ASP A 248 -34.20 11.96 -1.15
N THR A 249 -33.04 12.16 -0.54
CA THR A 249 -32.61 11.39 0.63
C THR A 249 -33.60 11.49 1.78
N LEU A 250 -34.04 12.68 2.14
CA LEU A 250 -34.85 12.94 3.36
C LEU A 250 -36.35 12.90 3.10
N HIS A 251 -36.81 13.31 1.93
CA HIS A 251 -38.25 13.46 1.62
C HIS A 251 -38.83 12.29 0.82
N SER A 252 -37.97 11.39 0.28
CA SER A 252 -38.37 10.21 -0.48
C SER A 252 -37.69 8.94 0.07
N GLY A 253 -36.37 8.81 -0.11
CA GLY A 253 -35.61 7.58 0.19
C GLY A 253 -35.74 7.12 1.64
N LEU A 254 -35.52 8.01 2.61
CA LEU A 254 -35.58 7.67 4.03
C LEU A 254 -36.99 7.27 4.50
N PRO A 255 -38.09 8.01 4.18
CA PRO A 255 -39.43 7.58 4.51
C PRO A 255 -39.80 6.22 3.91
N HIS A 256 -39.48 5.96 2.64
CA HIS A 256 -39.71 4.67 1.98
C HIS A 256 -38.91 3.54 2.63
N ALA A 257 -37.65 3.80 2.97
CA ALA A 257 -36.80 2.82 3.67
C ALA A 257 -37.37 2.44 5.04
N ILE A 258 -37.85 3.42 5.83
CA ILE A 258 -38.47 3.18 7.15
C ILE A 258 -39.70 2.29 6.99
N LYS A 259 -40.54 2.57 6.00
CA LYS A 259 -41.74 1.75 5.74
C LYS A 259 -41.41 0.32 5.37
N VAL A 260 -40.37 0.12 4.54
CA VAL A 260 -39.86 -1.22 4.20
C VAL A 260 -39.29 -1.92 5.42
N PHE A 261 -38.56 -1.22 6.28
CA PHE A 261 -38.03 -1.75 7.54
C PHE A 261 -39.12 -2.18 8.51
N GLU A 262 -40.22 -1.44 8.60
CA GLU A 262 -41.38 -1.85 9.38
C GLU A 262 -42.02 -3.14 8.84
N ASN A 263 -42.06 -3.30 7.51
CA ASN A 263 -42.55 -4.53 6.88
C ASN A 263 -41.61 -5.72 7.17
N LEU A 264 -40.29 -5.53 7.08
CA LEU A 264 -39.29 -6.55 7.47
C LEU A 264 -39.45 -6.95 8.93
N ARG A 265 -39.61 -5.99 9.86
CA ARG A 265 -39.80 -6.22 11.29
C ARG A 265 -41.07 -7.05 11.56
N LYS A 266 -42.18 -6.74 10.88
CA LYS A 266 -43.44 -7.52 10.97
C LYS A 266 -43.27 -8.98 10.53
N LYS A 267 -42.34 -9.22 9.58
CA LYS A 267 -42.00 -10.58 9.09
C LYS A 267 -40.91 -11.26 9.93
N GLY A 268 -40.41 -10.64 11.02
CA GLY A 268 -39.41 -11.18 11.92
C GLY A 268 -37.96 -10.93 11.51
N HIS A 269 -37.70 -10.13 10.46
CA HIS A 269 -36.37 -9.74 9.98
C HIS A 269 -35.90 -8.44 10.61
N ARG A 270 -34.58 -8.23 10.63
CA ARG A 270 -33.95 -6.97 11.08
C ARG A 270 -33.25 -6.29 9.92
N PRO A 271 -33.62 -5.06 9.58
CA PRO A 271 -32.91 -4.30 8.55
C PRO A 271 -31.46 -4.04 8.99
N VAL A 272 -30.52 -4.10 8.05
CA VAL A 272 -29.08 -3.87 8.32
C VAL A 272 -28.75 -2.39 8.30
N GLY A 273 -29.18 -1.65 7.27
CA GLY A 273 -28.78 -0.27 7.15
C GLY A 273 -29.41 0.53 6.00
N VAL A 274 -29.02 1.78 5.96
CA VAL A 274 -29.24 2.69 4.85
C VAL A 274 -27.90 3.16 4.29
N ARG A 275 -27.87 3.62 3.03
CA ARG A 275 -26.67 4.17 2.38
C ARG A 275 -26.97 5.55 1.80
N ILE A 276 -26.01 6.46 1.97
CA ILE A 276 -26.02 7.82 1.44
C ILE A 276 -24.73 8.02 0.64
N ASP A 277 -24.85 8.39 -0.65
CA ASP A 277 -23.71 8.45 -1.58
C ASP A 277 -23.41 9.89 -2.05
N SER A 278 -24.26 10.87 -1.70
CA SER A 278 -24.14 12.25 -2.15
C SER A 278 -24.71 13.27 -1.15
N GLY A 279 -24.39 14.54 -1.35
CA GLY A 279 -24.87 15.65 -0.50
C GLY A 279 -23.95 15.91 0.72
N ASP A 280 -24.47 16.66 1.70
CA ASP A 280 -23.80 16.87 2.98
C ASP A 280 -23.95 15.61 3.85
N LEU A 281 -22.98 14.72 3.74
CA LEU A 281 -23.02 13.39 4.36
C LEU A 281 -23.15 13.46 5.89
N ALA A 282 -22.56 14.45 6.55
CA ALA A 282 -22.64 14.60 8.00
C ALA A 282 -24.06 15.01 8.43
N HIS A 283 -24.61 16.04 7.79
CA HIS A 283 -25.98 16.49 8.03
C HIS A 283 -27.00 15.39 7.72
N LEU A 284 -26.89 14.75 6.55
CA LEU A 284 -27.79 13.68 6.14
C LEU A 284 -27.73 12.47 7.08
N ALA A 285 -26.54 12.13 7.58
CA ALA A 285 -26.39 11.06 8.59
C ALA A 285 -27.08 11.40 9.90
N ILE A 286 -26.99 12.67 10.37
CA ILE A 286 -27.68 13.14 11.59
C ILE A 286 -29.19 13.03 11.42
N GLN A 287 -29.73 13.53 10.29
CA GLN A 287 -31.17 13.47 10.02
C GLN A 287 -31.67 12.05 9.87
N ALA A 288 -30.92 11.20 9.14
CA ALA A 288 -31.25 9.77 8.99
C ALA A 288 -31.27 9.06 10.36
N ALA A 289 -30.26 9.28 11.20
CA ALA A 289 -30.23 8.70 12.54
C ALA A 289 -31.45 9.11 13.37
N LYS A 290 -31.77 10.43 13.37
CA LYS A 290 -32.92 10.97 14.10
C LYS A 290 -34.24 10.32 13.68
N GLU A 291 -34.50 10.19 12.41
CA GLU A 291 -35.76 9.61 11.91
C GLU A 291 -35.81 8.08 12.09
N LEU A 292 -34.67 7.38 11.93
CA LEU A 292 -34.55 5.95 12.21
C LEU A 292 -34.81 5.64 13.70
N ASP A 293 -34.25 6.46 14.59
CA ASP A 293 -34.44 6.31 16.05
C ASP A 293 -35.93 6.51 16.43
N LYS A 294 -36.59 7.53 15.87
CA LYS A 294 -38.03 7.75 16.08
C LYS A 294 -38.90 6.59 15.57
N ALA A 295 -38.49 5.94 14.48
CA ALA A 295 -39.17 4.80 13.91
C ALA A 295 -38.88 3.48 14.65
N GLY A 296 -37.99 3.51 15.67
CA GLY A 296 -37.62 2.36 16.47
C GLY A 296 -36.56 1.49 15.81
N PHE A 297 -35.62 2.08 15.05
CA PHE A 297 -34.48 1.42 14.42
C PHE A 297 -33.14 2.04 14.86
N PRO A 298 -32.84 2.13 16.18
CA PRO A 298 -31.64 2.82 16.68
C PRO A 298 -30.33 2.09 16.37
N ASP A 299 -30.37 0.81 16.02
CA ASP A 299 -29.19 -0.01 15.73
C ASP A 299 -28.89 -0.12 14.22
N THR A 300 -29.69 0.50 13.36
CA THR A 300 -29.51 0.47 11.92
C THR A 300 -28.25 1.21 11.50
N LEU A 301 -27.41 0.58 10.68
CA LEU A 301 -26.17 1.18 10.18
C LEU A 301 -26.45 2.28 9.15
N ILE A 302 -25.55 3.24 9.07
CA ILE A 302 -25.58 4.31 8.07
C ILE A 302 -24.27 4.23 7.27
N VAL A 303 -24.37 3.73 6.06
CA VAL A 303 -23.23 3.60 5.14
C VAL A 303 -23.05 4.91 4.39
N LEU A 304 -21.93 5.57 4.59
CA LEU A 304 -21.54 6.77 3.87
C LEU A 304 -20.59 6.41 2.74
N SER A 305 -20.83 6.92 1.57
CA SER A 305 -19.98 6.75 0.38
C SER A 305 -20.07 8.00 -0.51
N GLY A 306 -19.32 8.04 -1.61
CA GLY A 306 -19.23 9.25 -2.44
C GLY A 306 -18.00 10.10 -2.08
N ASP A 307 -16.94 9.95 -2.88
CA ASP A 307 -15.67 10.73 -2.81
C ASP A 307 -15.01 10.84 -1.44
N LEU A 308 -15.15 9.80 -0.60
CA LEU A 308 -14.52 9.74 0.72
C LEU A 308 -13.00 9.53 0.63
N ASP A 309 -12.29 10.24 1.49
CA ASP A 309 -10.89 9.99 1.86
C ASP A 309 -10.68 10.29 3.35
N GLU A 310 -9.44 10.21 3.81
CA GLU A 310 -9.10 10.43 5.22
C GLU A 310 -9.49 11.81 5.75
N LEU A 311 -9.39 12.88 4.93
CA LEU A 311 -9.77 14.22 5.35
C LEU A 311 -11.28 14.40 5.38
N VAL A 312 -11.99 13.91 4.38
CA VAL A 312 -13.46 13.98 4.33
C VAL A 312 -14.07 13.19 5.49
N ILE A 313 -13.55 12.00 5.80
CA ILE A 313 -13.99 11.23 6.97
C ILE A 313 -13.73 11.98 8.27
N TRP A 314 -12.54 12.55 8.44
CA TRP A 314 -12.22 13.35 9.62
C TRP A 314 -13.16 14.55 9.77
N GLN A 315 -13.45 15.25 8.67
CA GLN A 315 -14.39 16.40 8.67
C GLN A 315 -15.82 15.96 9.00
N ILE A 316 -16.34 14.88 8.39
CA ILE A 316 -17.67 14.33 8.69
C ILE A 316 -17.80 14.04 10.20
N LYS A 317 -16.81 13.38 10.79
CA LYS A 317 -16.81 13.09 12.24
C LYS A 317 -16.81 14.36 13.09
N SER A 318 -15.99 15.35 12.71
CA SER A 318 -15.92 16.64 13.43
C SER A 318 -17.25 17.39 13.36
N GLN A 319 -17.90 17.42 12.19
CA GLN A 319 -19.18 18.05 11.99
C GLN A 319 -20.29 17.33 12.79
N ILE A 320 -20.31 16.01 12.79
CA ILE A 320 -21.27 15.21 13.58
C ILE A 320 -21.13 15.51 15.09
N LEU A 321 -19.89 15.57 15.61
CA LEU A 321 -19.66 15.88 17.03
C LEU A 321 -20.18 17.27 17.40
N GLU A 322 -20.10 18.25 16.51
CA GLU A 322 -20.58 19.62 16.74
C GLU A 322 -22.09 19.76 16.53
N GLU A 323 -22.65 19.17 15.49
CA GLU A 323 -24.03 19.47 15.05
C GLU A 323 -25.07 18.50 15.61
N ALA A 324 -24.77 17.21 15.79
CA ALA A 324 -25.74 16.20 16.20
C ALA A 324 -26.52 16.56 17.48
N PRO A 325 -25.90 17.16 18.53
CA PRO A 325 -26.62 17.56 19.72
C PRO A 325 -27.73 18.59 19.46
N ARG A 326 -27.56 19.47 18.45
CA ARG A 326 -28.56 20.48 18.06
C ARG A 326 -29.84 19.85 17.54
N TYR A 327 -29.76 18.63 17.02
CA TYR A 327 -30.90 17.86 16.50
C TYR A 327 -31.42 16.80 17.48
N GLY A 328 -30.86 16.74 18.70
CA GLY A 328 -31.22 15.77 19.72
C GLY A 328 -30.66 14.36 19.44
N VAL A 329 -29.60 14.25 18.64
CA VAL A 329 -28.91 13.00 18.32
C VAL A 329 -27.63 12.90 19.14
N ASP A 330 -27.38 11.74 19.76
CA ASP A 330 -26.15 11.44 20.47
C ASP A 330 -25.03 11.17 19.43
N PRO A 331 -24.00 12.03 19.36
CA PRO A 331 -22.95 11.93 18.36
C PRO A 331 -22.12 10.64 18.50
N GLU A 332 -21.84 10.19 19.72
CA GLU A 332 -21.03 8.98 19.96
C GLU A 332 -21.77 7.72 19.50
N LYS A 333 -23.09 7.65 19.72
CA LYS A 333 -23.92 6.57 19.22
C LYS A 333 -24.00 6.60 17.71
N LEU A 334 -24.17 7.79 17.09
CA LEU A 334 -24.19 7.93 15.65
C LEU A 334 -22.86 7.48 15.03
N LEU A 335 -21.71 7.93 15.55
CA LEU A 335 -20.40 7.56 15.03
C LEU A 335 -20.16 6.04 15.03
N LYS A 336 -20.69 5.30 16.02
CA LYS A 336 -20.61 3.82 16.08
C LYS A 336 -21.48 3.11 15.03
N ARG A 337 -22.45 3.80 14.44
CA ARG A 337 -23.34 3.26 13.39
C ARG A 337 -22.80 3.54 11.98
N LEU A 338 -21.77 4.38 11.85
CA LEU A 338 -21.22 4.76 10.55
C LEU A 338 -20.35 3.66 9.97
N VAL A 339 -20.56 3.44 8.67
CA VAL A 339 -19.75 2.58 7.82
C VAL A 339 -19.24 3.42 6.65
N TYR A 340 -17.95 3.39 6.37
CA TYR A 340 -17.34 4.20 5.33
C TYR A 340 -17.02 3.37 4.09
N GLY A 341 -17.73 3.62 2.98
CA GLY A 341 -17.46 3.03 1.67
C GLY A 341 -16.51 3.91 0.86
N VAL A 342 -15.24 3.54 0.78
CA VAL A 342 -14.20 4.33 0.13
C VAL A 342 -13.82 3.70 -1.21
N GLY A 343 -13.96 4.46 -2.30
CA GLY A 343 -13.73 3.96 -3.65
C GLY A 343 -12.55 4.63 -4.34
N THR A 344 -12.84 5.55 -5.26
CA THR A 344 -11.89 6.20 -6.17
C THR A 344 -10.66 6.74 -5.45
N ARG A 345 -10.87 7.57 -4.43
CA ARG A 345 -9.77 8.27 -3.76
C ARG A 345 -8.80 7.35 -3.04
N MET A 346 -9.24 6.15 -2.65
CA MET A 346 -8.35 5.14 -2.08
C MET A 346 -7.54 4.43 -3.17
N VAL A 347 -8.19 3.83 -4.16
CA VAL A 347 -7.53 2.94 -5.14
C VAL A 347 -6.69 3.67 -6.19
N VAL A 348 -6.86 4.98 -6.36
CA VAL A 348 -5.97 5.81 -7.20
C VAL A 348 -5.02 6.66 -6.35
N SER A 349 -5.02 6.50 -5.01
CA SER A 349 -4.25 7.34 -4.09
C SER A 349 -4.40 8.82 -4.44
N TRP A 350 -5.64 9.31 -4.41
CA TRP A 350 -5.97 10.65 -4.87
C TRP A 350 -5.06 11.72 -4.27
N GLY A 351 -4.51 12.58 -5.12
CA GLY A 351 -3.54 13.62 -4.76
C GLY A 351 -2.07 13.19 -4.91
N TYR A 352 -1.76 11.88 -4.82
CA TYR A 352 -0.40 11.36 -4.98
C TYR A 352 -0.43 10.00 -5.68
N PRO A 353 -0.40 9.96 -7.03
CA PRO A 353 -0.67 8.74 -7.80
C PRO A 353 0.51 7.78 -7.92
N ALA A 354 1.71 8.17 -7.52
CA ALA A 354 2.92 7.34 -7.65
C ALA A 354 3.85 7.52 -6.44
N LEU A 355 4.26 6.42 -5.81
CA LEU A 355 5.16 6.46 -4.64
C LEU A 355 6.55 7.01 -4.96
N GLY A 356 7.00 6.90 -6.20
CA GLY A 356 8.34 7.37 -6.61
C GLY A 356 9.46 6.49 -6.05
N GLY A 357 9.18 5.20 -5.81
CA GLY A 357 10.18 4.22 -5.44
C GLY A 357 11.19 4.00 -6.55
N VAL A 358 12.40 3.66 -6.16
CA VAL A 358 13.55 3.43 -7.03
C VAL A 358 14.24 2.12 -6.67
N TYR A 359 14.93 1.55 -7.65
CA TYR A 359 15.77 0.36 -7.49
C TYR A 359 17.17 0.69 -7.97
N LYS A 360 18.18 0.56 -7.12
CA LYS A 360 19.52 1.08 -7.42
C LYS A 360 20.61 0.09 -7.05
N LEU A 361 21.61 -0.05 -7.92
CA LEU A 361 22.85 -0.72 -7.63
C LEU A 361 23.57 0.02 -6.50
N VAL A 362 23.88 -0.68 -5.39
CA VAL A 362 24.55 -0.12 -4.21
C VAL A 362 25.91 -0.76 -3.94
N ALA A 363 26.17 -1.95 -4.50
CA ALA A 363 27.47 -2.60 -4.46
C ALA A 363 27.60 -3.64 -5.59
N ILE A 364 28.83 -3.92 -5.97
CA ILE A 364 29.18 -5.03 -6.86
C ILE A 364 30.38 -5.78 -6.26
N ARG A 365 30.44 -7.10 -6.42
CA ARG A 365 31.54 -7.89 -5.85
C ARG A 365 32.73 -7.89 -6.78
N GLU A 366 33.87 -7.49 -6.24
CA GLU A 366 35.14 -7.48 -6.95
C GLU A 366 36.22 -8.11 -6.06
N ASN A 367 36.95 -9.09 -6.60
CA ASN A 367 38.03 -9.80 -5.87
C ASN A 367 37.61 -10.31 -4.48
N GLY A 368 36.34 -10.81 -4.36
CA GLY A 368 35.81 -11.35 -3.12
C GLY A 368 35.30 -10.32 -2.11
N THR A 369 35.41 -9.03 -2.41
CA THR A 369 34.93 -7.91 -1.56
C THR A 369 33.83 -7.12 -2.24
N TRP A 370 32.92 -6.53 -1.45
CA TRP A 370 31.89 -5.62 -1.95
C TRP A 370 32.47 -4.23 -2.23
N ALA A 371 32.57 -3.89 -3.51
CA ALA A 371 32.89 -2.53 -3.95
C ALA A 371 31.58 -1.69 -3.93
N PRO A 372 31.49 -0.65 -3.07
CA PRO A 372 30.30 0.17 -2.99
C PRO A 372 30.09 0.98 -4.26
N ALA A 373 28.84 0.97 -4.77
CA ALA A 373 28.42 1.74 -5.93
C ALA A 373 27.55 2.92 -5.47
N MET A 374 27.75 4.08 -6.10
CA MET A 374 27.00 5.29 -5.79
C MET A 374 26.80 6.11 -7.06
N LYS A 375 25.65 6.76 -7.17
CA LYS A 375 25.41 7.84 -8.12
C LYS A 375 25.50 9.15 -7.36
N ILE A 376 26.33 10.08 -7.82
CA ILE A 376 26.29 11.48 -7.41
C ILE A 376 25.15 12.19 -8.14
N SER A 377 24.49 13.08 -7.45
CA SER A 377 23.42 13.92 -7.99
C SER A 377 23.58 15.33 -7.44
N ASP A 378 23.21 16.33 -8.22
CA ASP A 378 23.16 17.74 -7.80
C ASP A 378 22.26 17.99 -6.58
N SER A 379 21.34 17.08 -6.31
CA SER A 379 20.45 17.11 -5.15
C SER A 379 20.94 16.12 -4.08
N LEU A 380 21.30 16.62 -2.89
CA LEU A 380 21.72 15.80 -1.74
C LEU A 380 20.72 14.70 -1.36
N GLU A 381 19.42 14.97 -1.51
CA GLU A 381 18.34 14.00 -1.24
C GLU A 381 18.34 12.82 -2.23
N LYS A 382 18.99 12.95 -3.38
CA LYS A 382 19.12 11.90 -4.40
C LYS A 382 20.40 11.09 -4.27
N ILE A 383 21.30 11.47 -3.34
CA ILE A 383 22.53 10.73 -3.09
C ILE A 383 22.18 9.47 -2.31
N LEU A 384 22.57 8.32 -2.86
CA LEU A 384 22.32 7.01 -2.29
C LEU A 384 23.11 6.81 -0.99
N ASN A 385 22.60 5.95 -0.12
CA ASN A 385 23.39 5.33 0.95
C ASN A 385 24.07 4.07 0.37
N PRO A 386 25.41 4.10 0.16
CA PRO A 386 26.11 3.06 -0.61
C PRO A 386 26.36 1.79 0.22
N GLY A 387 26.74 0.73 -0.48
CA GLY A 387 27.24 -0.49 0.11
C GLY A 387 26.16 -1.45 0.61
N HIS A 388 26.58 -2.62 1.07
CA HIS A 388 25.73 -3.61 1.70
C HIS A 388 25.37 -3.17 3.11
N LYS A 389 24.05 -3.19 3.46
CA LYS A 389 23.54 -2.60 4.70
C LYS A 389 22.64 -3.54 5.50
N LYS A 390 22.65 -3.36 6.82
CA LYS A 390 21.61 -3.79 7.74
C LYS A 390 20.71 -2.62 8.09
N VAL A 391 19.48 -2.90 8.38
CA VAL A 391 18.47 -1.90 8.75
C VAL A 391 17.84 -2.29 10.08
N TYR A 392 17.81 -1.35 11.02
CA TYR A 392 17.23 -1.54 12.35
C TYR A 392 16.17 -0.46 12.61
N ARG A 393 15.10 -0.82 13.29
CA ARG A 393 14.20 0.14 13.92
C ARG A 393 14.62 0.34 15.37
N VAL A 394 14.74 1.58 15.77
CA VAL A 394 15.10 2.01 17.12
C VAL A 394 13.83 2.37 17.87
N TYR A 395 13.61 1.73 19.00
CA TYR A 395 12.50 2.03 19.89
C TYR A 395 13.01 2.67 21.17
N ASP A 396 12.26 3.61 21.72
CA ASP A 396 12.54 4.24 23.02
C ASP A 396 12.04 3.37 24.19
N GLY A 397 12.30 3.83 25.42
CA GLY A 397 11.88 3.13 26.65
C GLY A 397 10.36 2.99 26.83
N ARG A 398 9.55 3.68 26.00
CA ARG A 398 8.08 3.53 25.95
C ARG A 398 7.66 2.48 24.89
N GLY A 399 8.58 1.94 24.13
CA GLY A 399 8.33 1.04 23.02
C GLY A 399 7.86 1.73 21.74
N LEU A 400 8.00 3.05 21.63
CA LEU A 400 7.68 3.82 20.43
C LEU A 400 8.89 3.90 19.49
N ALA A 401 8.63 3.72 18.20
CA ALA A 401 9.64 3.85 17.16
C ALA A 401 10.09 5.32 17.03
N THR A 402 11.39 5.56 17.16
CA THR A 402 11.97 6.91 17.13
C THR A 402 12.88 7.18 15.94
N ALA A 403 13.47 6.14 15.36
CA ALA A 403 14.30 6.22 14.17
C ALA A 403 14.42 4.86 13.48
N ASP A 404 14.70 4.87 12.17
CA ASP A 404 15.27 3.72 11.48
C ASP A 404 16.76 4.00 11.23
N LEU A 405 17.61 3.01 11.53
CA LEU A 405 19.07 3.10 11.46
C LEU A 405 19.61 2.19 10.37
N LEU A 406 20.42 2.76 9.47
CA LEU A 406 21.18 2.02 8.49
C LEU A 406 22.63 1.86 8.97
N ALA A 407 23.12 0.64 8.95
CA ALA A 407 24.50 0.27 9.29
C ALA A 407 25.16 -0.47 8.13
N THR A 408 26.49 -0.46 8.03
CA THR A 408 27.18 -1.36 7.10
C THR A 408 26.93 -2.81 7.51
N PHE A 409 26.93 -3.75 6.55
CA PHE A 409 26.54 -5.13 6.80
C PHE A 409 27.49 -5.85 7.80
N GLU A 410 28.76 -5.49 7.77
CA GLU A 410 29.80 -6.04 8.66
C GLU A 410 29.77 -5.43 10.07
N GLU A 411 29.01 -4.34 10.25
CA GLU A 411 28.93 -3.66 11.54
C GLU A 411 28.00 -4.42 12.50
N GLU A 412 28.44 -4.62 13.72
CA GLU A 412 27.62 -5.15 14.79
C GLU A 412 27.06 -3.98 15.62
N VAL A 413 25.78 -3.71 15.44
CA VAL A 413 25.07 -2.68 16.22
C VAL A 413 24.52 -3.33 17.50
N ARG A 414 24.87 -2.76 18.67
CA ARG A 414 24.59 -3.36 19.99
C ARG A 414 23.77 -2.43 20.86
N GLU A 415 22.90 -2.99 21.69
CA GLU A 415 22.08 -2.25 22.67
C GLU A 415 22.82 -1.92 23.98
N ASP A 416 23.91 -2.65 24.24
CA ASP A 416 24.73 -2.50 25.45
C ASP A 416 25.89 -1.49 25.29
N ALA A 417 25.94 -0.78 24.17
CA ALA A 417 26.94 0.25 23.86
C ALA A 417 26.27 1.56 23.43
N PRO A 418 26.92 2.72 23.63
CA PRO A 418 26.40 3.99 23.11
C PRO A 418 26.27 3.95 21.58
N LEU A 419 25.12 4.40 21.08
CA LEU A 419 24.77 4.39 19.66
C LEU A 419 24.65 5.81 19.13
N CYS A 420 25.52 6.18 18.18
CA CYS A 420 25.46 7.45 17.49
C CYS A 420 24.60 7.35 16.23
N LEU A 421 23.58 8.18 16.14
CA LEU A 421 22.66 8.33 15.01
C LEU A 421 23.05 9.59 14.21
N ARG A 422 23.58 9.42 13.00
CA ARG A 422 23.98 10.53 12.10
C ARG A 422 22.85 10.85 11.13
N HIS A 423 22.58 12.14 10.92
CA HIS A 423 21.64 12.54 9.89
C HIS A 423 22.23 12.25 8.48
N PRO A 424 21.45 11.68 7.54
CA PRO A 424 21.99 11.20 6.25
C PRO A 424 22.59 12.29 5.33
N THR A 425 22.16 13.55 5.48
CA THR A 425 22.53 14.66 4.59
C THR A 425 23.02 15.91 5.33
N ASP A 426 22.84 15.98 6.65
CA ASP A 426 23.28 17.12 7.46
C ASP A 426 24.36 16.66 8.45
N PRO A 427 25.65 16.93 8.19
CA PRO A 427 26.75 16.45 9.02
C PRO A 427 26.76 17.06 10.43
N THR A 428 26.06 18.16 10.64
CA THR A 428 25.99 18.83 11.95
C THR A 428 25.00 18.16 12.90
N LYS A 429 24.01 17.42 12.36
CA LYS A 429 22.96 16.77 13.13
C LYS A 429 23.33 15.34 13.52
N ARG A 430 23.41 15.12 14.82
CA ARG A 430 23.63 13.80 15.40
C ARG A 430 22.91 13.67 16.74
N ARG A 431 22.59 12.44 17.11
CA ARG A 431 22.02 12.08 18.42
C ARG A 431 22.75 10.85 18.95
N THR A 432 23.12 10.86 20.22
CA THR A 432 23.68 9.67 20.91
C THR A 432 22.62 9.12 21.85
N LEU A 433 22.43 7.80 21.82
CA LEU A 433 21.58 7.02 22.71
C LEU A 433 22.49 6.21 23.64
N ASN A 434 22.19 6.17 24.92
CA ASN A 434 22.93 5.37 25.90
C ASN A 434 22.30 4.00 26.08
N PRO A 435 23.07 2.99 26.53
CA PRO A 435 22.54 1.68 26.88
C PRO A 435 21.34 1.78 27.83
N GLY A 436 20.29 1.02 27.56
CA GLY A 436 19.04 1.02 28.33
C GLY A 436 18.02 2.10 27.93
N GLU A 437 18.39 3.08 27.09
CA GLU A 437 17.46 4.08 26.56
C GLU A 437 16.72 3.60 25.31
N PHE A 438 17.18 2.52 24.67
CA PHE A 438 16.64 2.05 23.39
C PHE A 438 16.72 0.53 23.24
N THR A 439 15.90 0.02 22.32
CA THR A 439 16.00 -1.34 21.79
C THR A 439 16.03 -1.33 20.26
N LEU A 440 16.59 -2.40 19.67
CA LEU A 440 16.78 -2.53 18.23
C LEU A 440 15.99 -3.72 17.68
N GLU A 441 15.34 -3.51 16.55
CA GLU A 441 14.69 -4.57 15.78
C GLU A 441 15.25 -4.60 14.35
N PRO A 442 15.87 -5.72 13.90
CA PRO A 442 16.24 -5.88 12.50
C PRO A 442 15.01 -5.86 11.62
N LEU A 443 15.01 -5.02 10.57
CA LEU A 443 13.83 -4.84 9.72
C LEU A 443 13.80 -5.78 8.51
N LEU A 444 14.96 -6.05 7.87
CA LEU A 444 15.01 -6.87 6.67
C LEU A 444 15.16 -8.36 7.04
N GLN A 445 14.28 -9.18 6.47
CA GLN A 445 14.28 -10.63 6.61
C GLN A 445 14.50 -11.28 5.26
N GLU A 446 15.20 -12.41 5.22
CA GLU A 446 15.39 -13.15 3.98
C GLU A 446 14.05 -13.78 3.56
N ALA A 447 13.58 -13.41 2.36
CA ALA A 447 12.27 -13.79 1.83
C ALA A 447 12.37 -14.76 0.64
N PHE A 448 13.50 -14.72 -0.09
CA PHE A 448 13.73 -15.52 -1.27
C PHE A 448 15.23 -15.92 -1.38
N ARG A 449 15.48 -17.18 -1.74
CA ARG A 449 16.82 -17.68 -2.09
C ARG A 449 16.66 -18.73 -3.20
N GLY A 450 16.64 -18.26 -4.44
CA GLY A 450 16.31 -19.10 -5.59
C GLY A 450 14.86 -19.59 -5.63
N LYS A 451 14.19 -19.55 -4.50
CA LYS A 451 12.76 -19.82 -4.28
C LYS A 451 12.28 -19.04 -3.05
N ARG A 452 10.99 -18.92 -2.90
CA ARG A 452 10.35 -18.36 -1.71
C ARG A 452 10.71 -19.20 -0.47
N LEU A 453 10.99 -18.53 0.65
CA LEU A 453 11.38 -19.20 1.91
C LEU A 453 10.23 -19.47 2.88
N PHE A 454 9.10 -18.79 2.70
CA PHE A 454 7.89 -18.96 3.51
C PHE A 454 6.63 -18.84 2.65
N PRO A 455 5.55 -19.51 3.00
CA PRO A 455 4.28 -19.39 2.27
C PRO A 455 3.69 -17.98 2.39
N PRO A 456 2.77 -17.59 1.49
CA PRO A 456 1.97 -16.38 1.66
C PRO A 456 1.33 -16.33 3.05
N LEU A 457 1.41 -15.16 3.69
CA LEU A 457 0.78 -14.99 4.99
C LEU A 457 -0.72 -14.74 4.83
N PRO A 458 -1.53 -15.23 5.76
CA PRO A 458 -2.95 -14.88 5.82
C PRO A 458 -3.12 -13.35 5.95
N LEU A 459 -4.16 -12.82 5.32
CA LEU A 459 -4.46 -11.38 5.35
C LEU A 459 -4.55 -10.84 6.78
N GLU A 460 -5.12 -11.62 7.70
CA GLU A 460 -5.25 -11.20 9.10
C GLU A 460 -3.90 -10.94 9.76
N ALA A 461 -2.91 -11.79 9.51
CA ALA A 461 -1.55 -11.61 10.02
C ALA A 461 -0.89 -10.32 9.48
N LEU A 462 -1.18 -9.94 8.22
CA LEU A 462 -0.70 -8.71 7.62
C LEU A 462 -1.36 -7.48 8.24
N ARG A 463 -2.66 -7.55 8.50
CA ARG A 463 -3.45 -6.51 9.19
C ARG A 463 -2.98 -6.29 10.63
N GLU A 464 -2.82 -7.37 11.40
CA GLU A 464 -2.29 -7.29 12.76
C GLU A 464 -0.89 -6.66 12.79
N ARG A 465 -0.03 -7.03 11.83
CA ARG A 465 1.31 -6.45 11.73
C ARG A 465 1.22 -4.95 11.46
N ARG A 466 0.39 -4.53 10.51
CA ARG A 466 0.14 -3.10 10.23
C ARG A 466 -0.35 -2.39 11.50
N GLN A 467 -1.34 -2.93 12.18
CA GLN A 467 -1.92 -2.34 13.36
C GLN A 467 -0.89 -2.17 14.49
N LYS A 468 -0.11 -3.24 14.77
CA LYS A 468 0.95 -3.22 15.78
C LYS A 468 2.04 -2.20 15.46
N ASP A 469 2.47 -2.13 14.20
CA ASP A 469 3.53 -1.19 13.78
C ASP A 469 3.05 0.27 13.84
N VAL A 470 1.85 0.55 13.34
CA VAL A 470 1.26 1.89 13.40
C VAL A 470 1.02 2.33 14.84
N ALA A 471 0.55 1.44 15.72
CA ALA A 471 0.36 1.74 17.15
C ALA A 471 1.66 2.11 17.87
N ARG A 472 2.81 1.64 17.38
CA ARG A 472 4.14 1.95 17.92
C ARG A 472 4.76 3.21 17.32
N LEU A 473 4.08 3.92 16.42
CA LEU A 473 4.51 5.26 15.97
C LEU A 473 4.07 6.32 16.97
N ASP A 474 4.92 7.35 17.15
CA ASP A 474 4.52 8.55 17.87
C ASP A 474 3.25 9.15 17.25
N PRO A 475 2.26 9.59 18.08
CA PRO A 475 1.04 10.21 17.55
C PRO A 475 1.30 11.38 16.60
N GLY A 476 2.40 12.12 16.78
CA GLY A 476 2.80 13.19 15.88
C GLY A 476 3.13 12.71 14.47
N VAL A 477 3.71 11.52 14.32
CA VAL A 477 4.01 10.91 13.00
C VAL A 477 2.73 10.43 12.31
N ARG A 478 1.73 9.99 13.07
CA ARG A 478 0.45 9.50 12.53
C ARG A 478 -0.54 10.60 12.12
N ARG A 479 -0.27 11.85 12.43
CA ARG A 479 -1.18 12.95 12.10
C ARG A 479 -1.61 12.93 10.64
N LEU A 480 -2.87 13.23 10.39
CA LEU A 480 -3.39 13.39 9.02
C LEU A 480 -2.85 14.65 8.35
N VAL A 481 -2.66 15.72 9.12
CA VAL A 481 -2.16 17.01 8.66
C VAL A 481 -0.90 17.36 9.41
N ASN A 482 0.11 17.84 8.67
CA ASN A 482 1.42 18.25 9.20
C ASN A 482 2.04 17.20 10.17
N PRO A 483 2.30 15.97 9.71
CA PRO A 483 2.92 14.95 10.54
C PRO A 483 4.35 15.32 10.90
N HIS A 484 4.81 14.87 12.07
CA HIS A 484 6.22 14.96 12.43
C HIS A 484 7.08 14.12 11.47
N ILE A 485 8.24 14.65 11.14
CA ILE A 485 9.23 13.94 10.32
C ILE A 485 9.85 12.83 11.17
N TYR A 486 9.67 11.60 10.72
CA TYR A 486 10.34 10.45 11.31
C TYR A 486 11.82 10.41 10.92
N HIS A 487 12.69 10.09 11.86
CA HIS A 487 14.13 10.12 11.65
C HIS A 487 14.64 8.83 11.00
N VAL A 488 15.40 9.00 9.92
CA VAL A 488 16.24 7.94 9.35
C VAL A 488 17.69 8.35 9.53
N SER A 489 18.50 7.46 10.08
CA SER A 489 19.86 7.76 10.51
C SER A 489 20.86 6.75 9.96
N LEU A 490 22.13 7.14 9.91
CA LEU A 490 23.27 6.29 9.55
C LEU A 490 24.14 6.06 10.78
N THR A 491 24.80 4.91 10.85
CA THR A 491 25.92 4.74 11.79
C THR A 491 27.09 5.62 11.37
N GLU A 492 28.02 5.88 12.30
CA GLU A 492 29.25 6.63 12.00
C GLU A 492 30.03 5.99 10.84
N ARG A 493 30.11 4.66 10.81
CA ARG A 493 30.85 3.91 9.77
C ARG A 493 30.20 4.06 8.39
N LEU A 494 28.89 3.93 8.30
CA LEU A 494 28.18 4.09 7.03
C LEU A 494 28.21 5.56 6.57
N PHE A 495 28.11 6.52 7.48
CA PHE A 495 28.23 7.94 7.19
C PHE A 495 29.63 8.26 6.61
N ALA A 496 30.71 7.79 7.26
CA ALA A 496 32.07 7.97 6.78
C ALA A 496 32.29 7.32 5.40
N LEU A 497 31.76 6.13 5.15
CA LEU A 497 31.81 5.47 3.85
C LEU A 497 31.16 6.34 2.75
N LYS A 498 29.97 6.88 3.05
CA LYS A 498 29.25 7.77 2.12
C LYS A 498 30.06 9.03 1.80
N GLU A 499 30.58 9.71 2.81
CA GLU A 499 31.39 10.94 2.64
C GLU A 499 32.65 10.66 1.79
N ALA A 500 33.36 9.58 2.09
CA ALA A 500 34.55 9.18 1.34
C ALA A 500 34.24 8.92 -0.16
N LEU A 501 33.09 8.28 -0.45
CA LEU A 501 32.67 8.02 -1.82
C LEU A 501 32.25 9.31 -2.54
N VAL A 502 31.51 10.19 -1.87
CA VAL A 502 31.14 11.52 -2.43
C VAL A 502 32.41 12.28 -2.78
N ALA A 503 33.39 12.39 -1.85
CA ALA A 503 34.65 13.08 -2.11
C ALA A 503 35.41 12.49 -3.30
N ARG A 504 35.50 11.13 -3.39
CA ARG A 504 36.19 10.45 -4.49
C ARG A 504 35.56 10.66 -5.86
N LEU A 505 34.24 10.76 -5.93
CA LEU A 505 33.49 10.84 -7.19
C LEU A 505 33.21 12.29 -7.61
N SER A 506 33.40 13.27 -6.70
CA SER A 506 33.24 14.72 -6.99
C SER A 506 34.56 15.41 -7.39
N GLY A 507 35.72 14.76 -7.19
CA GLY A 507 37.05 15.22 -7.62
C GLY A 507 37.51 14.52 -8.87
#